data_fbf26318f93f0d7349a5c68abad683e6
#
_entry.id   fbf26318f93f0d7349a5c68abad683e6
#
_cell.length_a   1.000
_cell.length_b   1.000
_cell.length_c   1.000
_cell.angle_alpha   90.00
_cell.angle_beta   90.00
_cell.angle_gamma   90.00
#
_symmetry.space_group_name_H-M   'P 1'
#
loop_
_entity.id
_entity.type
_entity.pdbx_description
1 polymer ?
#
loop_
_entity_poly.entity_id
_entity_poly.type
_entity_poly.pdbx_seq_one_letter_code
_entity_poly.pdbx_strand_id
1 'polypeptide(L)'
;MVAPRLASMAQQFKTSTELVQVTDIVYLARGHAVNWVLVADDSGVLMIDAGYPGDRQEVLASLRKLGYQPGDVRAILLTHAHVDHLGSAIWFASEYGTPVYCHADEVGHAKREYLEQVAVFDVALRIWRPRWAIWGVHLISKGGLIRDGIPTAQALTNMTGAELPGRPMAVFTPGHTTGHCSYLVDGVLASGDALITGHPLLRHRGPQLLPEIFSHSQQDCLRSLSALALLETEILAPGHGDLWRGPIREATDAAAALAQ
;
A
#
# COMPACT_ATOMS: atom_id res chain seq x y z
N MET A 1 6.46 37.17 -3.57
CA MET A 1 5.77 36.23 -4.50
C MET A 1 6.04 34.76 -4.19
N VAL A 2 5.94 34.33 -2.91
CA VAL A 2 6.17 32.93 -2.46
C VAL A 2 4.85 32.24 -2.04
N ALA A 3 3.80 33.01 -1.69
CA ALA A 3 2.54 32.49 -1.18
C ALA A 3 1.72 31.58 -2.13
N PRO A 4 1.65 31.81 -3.46
CA PRO A 4 0.82 30.96 -4.33
C PRO A 4 1.37 29.53 -4.52
N ARG A 5 2.70 29.33 -4.39
CA ARG A 5 3.31 28.00 -4.53
C ARG A 5 3.10 27.11 -3.30
N LEU A 6 3.06 27.69 -2.10
CA LEU A 6 2.79 26.96 -0.87
C LEU A 6 1.32 26.54 -0.77
N ALA A 7 0.38 27.37 -1.21
CA ALA A 7 -1.03 27.04 -1.27
C ALA A 7 -1.33 25.91 -2.27
N SER A 8 -0.65 25.89 -3.44
CA SER A 8 -0.74 24.81 -4.42
C SER A 8 -0.14 23.48 -3.90
N MET A 9 0.88 23.55 -3.06
CA MET A 9 1.46 22.34 -2.42
C MET A 9 0.59 21.81 -1.27
N ALA A 10 -0.06 22.69 -0.52
CA ALA A 10 -1.01 22.31 0.53
C ALA A 10 -2.27 21.64 -0.03
N GLN A 11 -2.67 21.99 -1.25
CA GLN A 11 -3.83 21.40 -1.94
C GLN A 11 -3.58 19.94 -2.43
N GLN A 12 -2.33 19.45 -2.36
CA GLN A 12 -1.99 18.05 -2.66
C GLN A 12 -2.39 17.08 -1.56
N PHE A 13 -2.78 17.56 -0.40
CA PHE A 13 -3.22 16.74 0.70
C PHE A 13 -4.75 16.75 0.75
N LYS A 14 -5.41 15.69 0.25
CA LYS A 14 -6.86 15.50 0.39
C LYS A 14 -7.24 15.47 1.88
N THR A 15 -8.31 16.16 2.23
CA THR A 15 -8.79 16.27 3.61
C THR A 15 -9.66 15.09 4.06
N SER A 16 -9.97 14.16 3.14
CA SER A 16 -10.76 12.94 3.42
C SER A 16 -10.42 11.83 2.44
N THR A 17 -10.47 10.58 2.92
CA THR A 17 -10.33 9.39 2.10
C THR A 17 -11.47 9.31 1.08
N GLU A 18 -11.12 9.19 -0.19
CA GLU A 18 -12.04 8.91 -1.28
C GLU A 18 -12.14 7.39 -1.46
N LEU A 19 -13.36 6.87 -1.49
CA LEU A 19 -13.60 5.47 -1.80
C LEU A 19 -14.06 5.36 -3.25
N VAL A 20 -13.27 4.69 -4.08
CA VAL A 20 -13.52 4.49 -5.51
C VAL A 20 -13.94 3.04 -5.71
N GLN A 21 -15.15 2.81 -6.19
CA GLN A 21 -15.58 1.48 -6.64
C GLN A 21 -14.83 1.13 -7.93
N VAL A 22 -14.11 0.00 -7.92
CA VAL A 22 -13.27 -0.46 -9.02
C VAL A 22 -13.96 -1.53 -9.83
N THR A 23 -14.54 -2.54 -9.13
CA THR A 23 -15.42 -3.58 -9.66
C THR A 23 -16.63 -3.71 -8.73
N ASP A 24 -17.46 -4.75 -8.92
CA ASP A 24 -18.62 -4.98 -8.06
C ASP A 24 -18.23 -5.26 -6.61
N ILE A 25 -17.05 -5.87 -6.38
CA ILE A 25 -16.59 -6.26 -5.03
C ILE A 25 -15.31 -5.56 -4.59
N VAL A 26 -14.56 -4.90 -5.49
CA VAL A 26 -13.27 -4.27 -5.17
C VAL A 26 -13.42 -2.75 -5.10
N TYR A 27 -12.90 -2.17 -4.02
CA TYR A 27 -12.91 -0.73 -3.77
C TYR A 27 -11.51 -0.25 -3.41
N LEU A 28 -11.03 0.81 -4.07
CA LEU A 28 -9.79 1.50 -3.71
C LEU A 28 -10.11 2.66 -2.78
N ALA A 29 -9.64 2.59 -1.55
CA ALA A 29 -9.66 3.70 -0.63
C ALA A 29 -8.39 4.55 -0.83
N ARG A 30 -8.57 5.73 -1.42
CA ARG A 30 -7.47 6.67 -1.69
C ARG A 30 -7.26 7.54 -0.47
N GLY A 31 -6.28 7.15 0.33
CA GLY A 31 -5.86 7.91 1.49
C GLY A 31 -5.09 9.17 1.12
N HIS A 32 -4.57 9.85 2.14
CA HIS A 32 -3.86 11.10 1.99
C HIS A 32 -2.48 10.93 1.31
N ALA A 33 -1.73 9.94 1.72
CA ALA A 33 -0.41 9.63 1.18
C ALA A 33 -0.27 8.18 0.73
N VAL A 34 -1.14 7.29 1.20
CA VAL A 34 -1.13 5.85 0.95
C VAL A 34 -2.57 5.37 0.73
N ASN A 35 -2.73 4.33 -0.06
CA ASN A 35 -4.01 3.70 -0.37
C ASN A 35 -4.13 2.34 0.33
N TRP A 36 -5.37 1.85 0.44
CA TRP A 36 -5.69 0.47 0.79
C TRP A 36 -6.86 -0.02 -0.06
N VAL A 37 -6.97 -1.33 -0.22
CA VAL A 37 -8.04 -1.94 -1.01
C VAL A 37 -9.00 -2.67 -0.07
N LEU A 38 -10.30 -2.53 -0.32
CA LEU A 38 -11.35 -3.32 0.32
C LEU A 38 -11.94 -4.25 -0.73
N VAL A 39 -12.05 -5.53 -0.37
CA VAL A 39 -12.76 -6.53 -1.16
C VAL A 39 -13.93 -7.00 -0.33
N ALA A 40 -15.15 -6.74 -0.82
CA ALA A 40 -16.39 -6.98 -0.08
C ALA A 40 -17.32 -7.88 -0.89
N ASP A 41 -17.59 -9.07 -0.37
CA ASP A 41 -18.54 -10.01 -0.93
C ASP A 41 -19.50 -10.56 0.17
N ASP A 42 -20.34 -11.53 -0.17
CA ASP A 42 -21.30 -12.12 0.77
C ASP A 42 -20.64 -12.80 1.99
N SER A 43 -19.34 -13.09 1.94
CA SER A 43 -18.59 -13.71 3.04
C SER A 43 -18.02 -12.71 4.05
N GLY A 44 -17.99 -11.42 3.71
CA GLY A 44 -17.48 -10.33 4.54
C GLY A 44 -16.51 -9.41 3.79
N VAL A 45 -15.57 -8.80 4.53
CA VAL A 45 -14.60 -7.88 3.97
C VAL A 45 -13.17 -8.39 4.17
N LEU A 46 -12.41 -8.39 3.09
CA LEU A 46 -10.96 -8.49 3.10
C LEU A 46 -10.36 -7.10 2.92
N MET A 47 -9.33 -6.77 3.67
CA MET A 47 -8.52 -5.58 3.43
C MET A 47 -7.17 -5.99 2.83
N ILE A 48 -6.67 -5.21 1.87
CA ILE A 48 -5.29 -5.28 1.41
C ILE A 48 -4.63 -3.96 1.79
N ASP A 49 -3.68 -4.04 2.72
CA ASP A 49 -3.07 -2.92 3.46
C ASP A 49 -4.08 -2.14 4.33
N ALA A 50 -3.59 -1.24 5.18
CA ALA A 50 -4.41 -0.57 6.18
C ALA A 50 -3.94 0.85 6.56
N GLY A 51 -3.18 1.52 5.70
CA GLY A 51 -2.70 2.88 5.95
C GLY A 51 -1.74 3.00 7.14
N TYR A 52 -1.40 4.23 7.49
CA TYR A 52 -0.64 4.54 8.72
C TYR A 52 -1.45 4.24 10.00
N PRO A 53 -0.81 4.12 11.17
CA PRO A 53 -1.53 4.05 12.45
C PRO A 53 -2.51 5.22 12.65
N GLY A 54 -2.12 6.42 12.20
CA GLY A 54 -2.94 7.63 12.25
C GLY A 54 -4.06 7.71 11.20
N ASP A 55 -4.12 6.77 10.24
CA ASP A 55 -5.20 6.69 9.23
C ASP A 55 -6.36 5.81 9.71
N ARG A 56 -6.30 5.27 10.93
CA ARG A 56 -7.33 4.38 11.47
C ARG A 56 -8.75 4.89 11.30
N GLN A 57 -9.00 6.18 11.56
CA GLN A 57 -10.35 6.74 11.43
C GLN A 57 -10.83 6.77 9.97
N GLU A 58 -9.93 7.01 9.04
CA GLU A 58 -10.17 6.97 7.60
C GLU A 58 -10.43 5.54 7.12
N VAL A 59 -9.67 4.55 7.63
CA VAL A 59 -9.89 3.12 7.35
C VAL A 59 -11.28 2.70 7.85
N LEU A 60 -11.64 3.05 9.08
CA LEU A 60 -12.97 2.79 9.65
C LEU A 60 -14.08 3.51 8.87
N ALA A 61 -13.82 4.72 8.37
CA ALA A 61 -14.78 5.45 7.54
C ALA A 61 -15.00 4.77 6.18
N SER A 62 -13.95 4.18 5.58
CA SER A 62 -14.08 3.44 4.32
C SER A 62 -14.93 2.16 4.49
N LEU A 63 -14.78 1.43 5.59
CA LEU A 63 -15.64 0.28 5.93
C LEU A 63 -17.10 0.70 6.11
N ARG A 64 -17.34 1.77 6.93
CA ARG A 64 -18.70 2.27 7.16
C ARG A 64 -19.42 2.73 5.88
N LYS A 65 -18.70 3.28 4.90
CA LYS A 65 -19.27 3.66 3.60
C LYS A 65 -19.83 2.45 2.82
N LEU A 66 -19.28 1.26 3.07
CA LEU A 66 -19.76 0.00 2.51
C LEU A 66 -20.76 -0.72 3.41
N GLY A 67 -21.12 -0.14 4.58
CA GLY A 67 -22.06 -0.73 5.52
C GLY A 67 -21.45 -1.71 6.51
N TYR A 68 -20.11 -1.82 6.56
CA TYR A 68 -19.39 -2.78 7.42
C TYR A 68 -18.85 -2.13 8.69
N GLN A 69 -18.68 -2.97 9.71
CA GLN A 69 -18.04 -2.65 10.99
C GLN A 69 -16.66 -3.32 11.07
N PRO A 70 -15.77 -2.90 11.98
CA PRO A 70 -14.44 -3.51 12.12
C PRO A 70 -14.47 -5.03 12.34
N GLY A 71 -15.49 -5.53 13.04
CA GLY A 71 -15.65 -6.98 13.30
C GLY A 71 -16.05 -7.79 12.06
N ASP A 72 -16.43 -7.15 10.97
CA ASP A 72 -16.78 -7.79 9.70
C ASP A 72 -15.54 -8.06 8.83
N VAL A 73 -14.38 -7.53 9.21
CA VAL A 73 -13.11 -7.74 8.51
C VAL A 73 -12.62 -9.17 8.77
N ARG A 74 -12.69 -10.00 7.74
CA ARG A 74 -12.32 -11.42 7.80
C ARG A 74 -10.82 -11.63 7.92
N ALA A 75 -10.04 -10.80 7.22
CA ALA A 75 -8.58 -10.80 7.27
C ALA A 75 -8.03 -9.50 6.73
N ILE A 76 -6.75 -9.26 6.99
CA ILE A 76 -5.95 -8.22 6.34
C ILE A 76 -4.77 -8.91 5.65
N LEU A 77 -4.60 -8.65 4.35
CA LEU A 77 -3.41 -9.00 3.59
C LEU A 77 -2.48 -7.80 3.57
N LEU A 78 -1.23 -7.99 3.92
CA LEU A 78 -0.21 -6.95 3.75
C LEU A 78 0.54 -7.21 2.45
N THR A 79 0.66 -6.17 1.61
CA THR A 79 1.58 -6.21 0.48
C THR A 79 3.02 -6.26 1.00
N HIS A 80 3.29 -5.47 2.04
CA HIS A 80 4.54 -5.45 2.78
C HIS A 80 4.34 -4.77 4.14
N ALA A 81 5.35 -4.81 5.01
CA ALA A 81 5.19 -4.39 6.39
C ALA A 81 5.76 -2.98 6.70
N HIS A 82 5.82 -2.06 5.73
CA HIS A 82 6.08 -0.66 6.05
C HIS A 82 4.93 -0.07 6.87
N VAL A 83 5.25 0.94 7.67
CA VAL A 83 4.34 1.52 8.66
C VAL A 83 3.07 2.12 8.05
N ASP A 84 3.14 2.56 6.81
CA ASP A 84 2.02 3.12 6.04
C ASP A 84 1.13 2.05 5.38
N HIS A 85 1.50 0.80 5.42
CA HIS A 85 0.71 -0.33 4.94
C HIS A 85 0.17 -1.20 6.07
N LEU A 86 0.99 -1.48 7.10
CA LEU A 86 0.51 -2.28 8.24
C LEU A 86 -0.12 -1.45 9.38
N GLY A 87 -0.01 -0.13 9.36
CA GLY A 87 -0.25 0.73 10.52
C GLY A 87 -1.56 0.49 11.26
N SER A 88 -2.71 0.61 10.59
CA SER A 88 -4.00 0.34 11.24
C SER A 88 -4.26 -1.15 11.44
N ALA A 89 -3.60 -2.05 10.70
CA ALA A 89 -3.73 -3.49 10.89
C ALA A 89 -3.26 -3.94 12.28
N ILE A 90 -2.31 -3.22 12.89
CA ILE A 90 -1.88 -3.44 14.28
C ILE A 90 -3.09 -3.36 15.22
N TRP A 91 -3.90 -2.33 15.07
CA TRP A 91 -5.10 -2.13 15.88
C TRP A 91 -6.18 -3.20 15.61
N PHE A 92 -6.43 -3.57 14.35
CA PHE A 92 -7.37 -4.63 14.01
C PHE A 92 -6.95 -5.98 14.62
N ALA A 93 -5.67 -6.31 14.55
CA ALA A 93 -5.15 -7.53 15.14
C ALA A 93 -5.26 -7.54 16.65
N SER A 94 -4.99 -6.41 17.34
CA SER A 94 -5.03 -6.34 18.80
C SER A 94 -6.44 -6.27 19.37
N GLU A 95 -7.34 -5.49 18.76
CA GLU A 95 -8.68 -5.23 19.33
C GLU A 95 -9.73 -6.25 18.87
N TYR A 96 -9.61 -6.76 17.65
CA TYR A 96 -10.60 -7.67 17.06
C TYR A 96 -10.05 -9.08 16.83
N GLY A 97 -8.75 -9.28 17.03
CA GLY A 97 -8.13 -10.56 16.69
C GLY A 97 -8.16 -10.86 15.19
N THR A 98 -8.30 -9.81 14.35
CA THR A 98 -8.36 -9.96 12.90
C THR A 98 -7.09 -10.65 12.40
N PRO A 99 -7.19 -11.77 11.67
CA PRO A 99 -6.03 -12.44 11.09
C PRO A 99 -5.30 -11.51 10.11
N VAL A 100 -3.98 -11.46 10.20
CA VAL A 100 -3.12 -10.69 9.29
C VAL A 100 -2.16 -11.64 8.61
N TYR A 101 -2.17 -11.60 7.26
CA TYR A 101 -1.34 -12.46 6.43
C TYR A 101 -0.46 -11.62 5.52
N CYS A 102 0.72 -12.14 5.20
CA CYS A 102 1.65 -11.58 4.22
C CYS A 102 2.45 -12.72 3.57
N HIS A 103 3.36 -12.40 2.65
CA HIS A 103 4.30 -13.41 2.14
C HIS A 103 5.17 -13.97 3.28
N ALA A 104 5.63 -15.21 3.14
CA ALA A 104 6.42 -15.88 4.19
C ALA A 104 7.67 -15.07 4.58
N ASP A 105 8.36 -14.49 3.59
CA ASP A 105 9.56 -13.69 3.79
C ASP A 105 9.28 -12.30 4.40
N GLU A 106 8.00 -11.89 4.51
CA GLU A 106 7.59 -10.62 5.12
C GLU A 106 7.13 -10.78 6.58
N VAL A 107 6.89 -12.03 7.03
CA VAL A 107 6.35 -12.29 8.38
C VAL A 107 7.24 -11.71 9.48
N GLY A 108 8.56 -11.92 9.41
CA GLY A 108 9.51 -11.37 10.38
C GLY A 108 9.49 -9.84 10.41
N HIS A 109 9.38 -9.19 9.24
CA HIS A 109 9.23 -7.74 9.13
C HIS A 109 7.91 -7.28 9.76
N ALA A 110 6.79 -7.96 9.49
CA ALA A 110 5.48 -7.63 10.08
C ALA A 110 5.47 -7.80 11.60
N LYS A 111 6.19 -8.78 12.14
CA LYS A 111 6.38 -9.00 13.59
C LYS A 111 7.38 -8.04 14.22
N ARG A 112 8.13 -7.26 13.43
CA ARG A 112 9.24 -6.41 13.89
C ARG A 112 10.44 -7.18 14.45
N GLU A 113 10.66 -8.39 13.99
CA GLU A 113 11.90 -9.15 14.26
C GLU A 113 13.10 -8.47 13.56
N TYR A 114 12.84 -7.79 12.46
CA TYR A 114 13.75 -6.88 11.75
C TYR A 114 12.95 -5.75 11.06
N LEU A 115 13.65 -4.75 10.53
CA LEU A 115 13.06 -3.64 9.79
C LEU A 115 13.76 -3.44 8.45
N GLU A 116 12.99 -3.48 7.37
CA GLU A 116 13.40 -3.09 6.01
C GLU A 116 12.67 -1.81 5.63
N GLN A 117 13.14 -0.67 6.09
CA GLN A 117 12.55 0.62 5.70
C GLN A 117 13.64 1.71 5.66
N VAL A 118 13.35 2.80 4.97
CA VAL A 118 14.26 3.95 4.90
C VAL A 118 14.70 4.39 6.29
N ALA A 119 16.00 4.60 6.47
CA ALA A 119 16.52 5.05 7.75
C ALA A 119 16.09 6.50 8.02
N VAL A 120 15.74 6.80 9.28
CA VAL A 120 15.36 8.16 9.71
C VAL A 120 16.46 9.18 9.35
N PHE A 121 17.73 8.78 9.44
CA PHE A 121 18.87 9.62 9.08
C PHE A 121 18.86 10.02 7.60
N ASP A 122 18.51 9.11 6.70
CA ASP A 122 18.43 9.38 5.27
C ASP A 122 17.31 10.35 4.91
N VAL A 123 16.20 10.30 5.63
CA VAL A 123 15.11 11.27 5.54
C VAL A 123 15.58 12.62 6.07
N ALA A 124 16.24 12.65 7.24
CA ALA A 124 16.73 13.86 7.90
C ALA A 124 17.72 14.64 7.01
N LEU A 125 18.58 13.95 6.28
CA LEU A 125 19.51 14.58 5.33
C LEU A 125 18.82 15.28 4.14
N ARG A 126 17.52 15.05 3.95
CA ARG A 126 16.74 15.57 2.81
C ARG A 126 15.65 16.57 3.20
N ILE A 127 15.42 16.80 4.50
CA ILE A 127 14.33 17.71 4.98
C ILE A 127 14.54 19.17 4.57
N TRP A 128 15.74 19.59 4.15
CA TRP A 128 15.98 20.91 3.57
C TRP A 128 15.25 21.11 2.24
N ARG A 129 14.80 20.03 1.58
CA ARG A 129 13.97 20.07 0.37
C ARG A 129 12.51 20.21 0.79
N PRO A 130 11.75 21.20 0.33
CA PRO A 130 10.39 21.48 0.83
C PRO A 130 9.43 20.30 0.77
N ARG A 131 9.48 19.48 -0.29
CA ARG A 131 8.64 18.27 -0.40
C ARG A 131 8.95 17.24 0.69
N TRP A 132 10.23 17.03 0.99
CA TRP A 132 10.67 16.12 2.05
C TRP A 132 10.27 16.61 3.44
N ALA A 133 10.38 17.93 3.69
CA ALA A 133 9.93 18.53 4.95
C ALA A 133 8.41 18.33 5.14
N ILE A 134 7.61 18.65 4.14
CA ILE A 134 6.13 18.50 4.21
C ILE A 134 5.75 17.03 4.38
N TRP A 135 6.35 16.13 3.60
CA TRP A 135 6.11 14.70 3.73
C TRP A 135 6.55 14.16 5.09
N GLY A 136 7.72 14.59 5.60
CA GLY A 136 8.22 14.19 6.93
C GLY A 136 7.29 14.63 8.06
N VAL A 137 6.76 15.85 8.02
CA VAL A 137 5.76 16.32 8.99
C VAL A 137 4.49 15.46 8.92
N HIS A 138 4.00 15.16 7.71
CA HIS A 138 2.86 14.27 7.51
C HIS A 138 3.14 12.87 8.09
N LEU A 139 4.26 12.24 7.72
CA LEU A 139 4.69 10.94 8.21
C LEU A 139 4.69 10.89 9.76
N ILE A 140 5.29 11.89 10.42
CA ILE A 140 5.33 11.98 11.88
C ILE A 140 3.90 12.11 12.44
N SER A 141 3.06 12.99 11.85
CA SER A 141 1.69 13.23 12.31
C SER A 141 0.80 11.99 12.19
N LYS A 142 1.11 11.09 11.26
CA LYS A 142 0.39 9.83 11.03
C LYS A 142 0.99 8.62 11.77
N GLY A 143 1.97 8.85 12.65
CA GLY A 143 2.59 7.79 13.44
C GLY A 143 3.64 6.99 12.68
N GLY A 144 4.27 7.57 11.64
CA GLY A 144 5.27 6.91 10.80
C GLY A 144 6.57 6.51 11.53
N LEU A 145 6.74 6.94 12.78
CA LEU A 145 7.88 6.54 13.63
C LEU A 145 7.53 5.40 14.59
N ILE A 146 6.28 4.90 14.59
CA ILE A 146 5.86 3.77 15.41
C ILE A 146 6.60 2.52 14.96
N ARG A 147 7.07 1.74 15.93
CA ARG A 147 7.84 0.51 15.73
C ARG A 147 7.06 -0.76 16.16
N ASP A 148 5.80 -0.59 16.50
CA ASP A 148 4.95 -1.72 16.84
C ASP A 148 4.73 -2.61 15.63
N GLY A 149 4.73 -3.93 15.87
CA GLY A 149 4.47 -4.94 14.87
C GLY A 149 3.18 -5.72 15.15
N ILE A 150 2.96 -6.75 14.38
CA ILE A 150 1.82 -7.65 14.52
C ILE A 150 2.37 -9.05 14.90
N PRO A 151 2.48 -9.38 16.20
CA PRO A 151 3.05 -10.64 16.65
C PRO A 151 2.31 -11.87 16.11
N THR A 152 1.02 -11.71 15.79
CA THR A 152 0.13 -12.75 15.25
C THR A 152 0.16 -12.86 13.73
N ALA A 153 0.98 -12.06 13.02
CA ALA A 153 1.10 -12.13 11.57
C ALA A 153 1.56 -13.52 11.11
N GLN A 154 0.97 -14.00 10.02
CA GLN A 154 1.20 -15.33 9.49
C GLN A 154 1.47 -15.31 8.00
N ALA A 155 2.14 -16.35 7.50
CA ALA A 155 2.31 -16.53 6.07
C ALA A 155 0.97 -16.87 5.40
N LEU A 156 0.66 -16.17 4.30
CA LEU A 156 -0.47 -16.52 3.45
C LEU A 156 -0.17 -17.84 2.73
N THR A 157 -1.11 -18.78 2.78
CA THR A 157 -1.06 -20.01 2.00
C THR A 157 -2.10 -19.95 0.88
N ASN A 158 -1.91 -20.77 -0.16
CA ASN A 158 -2.91 -20.88 -1.25
C ASN A 158 -4.28 -21.32 -0.72
N MET A 159 -4.32 -22.22 0.29
CA MET A 159 -5.58 -22.65 0.91
C MET A 159 -6.26 -21.49 1.64
N THR A 160 -5.51 -20.75 2.46
CA THR A 160 -6.03 -19.56 3.16
C THR A 160 -6.55 -18.51 2.18
N GLY A 161 -5.80 -18.19 1.14
CA GLY A 161 -6.22 -17.22 0.12
C GLY A 161 -7.52 -17.61 -0.59
N ALA A 162 -7.73 -18.91 -0.85
CA ALA A 162 -8.94 -19.39 -1.51
C ALA A 162 -10.21 -19.28 -0.64
N GLU A 163 -10.08 -19.13 0.66
CA GLU A 163 -11.19 -18.97 1.61
C GLU A 163 -11.52 -17.50 1.93
N LEU A 164 -10.67 -16.57 1.51
CA LEU A 164 -10.87 -15.15 1.76
C LEU A 164 -11.85 -14.51 0.75
N PRO A 165 -12.54 -13.41 1.12
CA PRO A 165 -13.37 -12.64 0.20
C PRO A 165 -12.63 -12.30 -1.11
N GLY A 166 -13.29 -12.52 -2.24
CA GLY A 166 -12.73 -12.29 -3.57
C GLY A 166 -11.62 -13.27 -4.00
N ARG A 167 -11.19 -14.20 -3.14
CA ARG A 167 -10.17 -15.24 -3.42
C ARG A 167 -8.90 -14.66 -4.06
N PRO A 168 -8.19 -13.76 -3.39
CA PRO A 168 -7.02 -13.09 -3.94
C PRO A 168 -5.90 -14.07 -4.30
N MET A 169 -5.30 -13.88 -5.46
CA MET A 169 -4.10 -14.59 -5.89
C MET A 169 -2.87 -13.77 -5.53
N ALA A 170 -1.99 -14.35 -4.72
CA ALA A 170 -0.71 -13.72 -4.36
C ALA A 170 0.27 -13.77 -5.54
N VAL A 171 0.90 -12.65 -5.82
CA VAL A 171 1.95 -12.47 -6.84
C VAL A 171 3.19 -11.97 -6.13
N PHE A 172 4.21 -12.81 -5.98
CA PHE A 172 5.45 -12.43 -5.33
C PHE A 172 6.19 -11.38 -6.14
N THR A 173 6.42 -10.22 -5.54
CA THR A 173 7.01 -9.03 -6.18
C THR A 173 8.09 -8.41 -5.29
N PRO A 174 9.19 -9.14 -4.99
CA PRO A 174 10.25 -8.66 -4.11
C PRO A 174 10.97 -7.46 -4.70
N GLY A 175 11.64 -6.71 -3.83
CA GLY A 175 12.51 -5.61 -4.19
C GLY A 175 12.26 -4.34 -3.39
N HIS A 176 11.01 -3.93 -3.21
CA HIS A 176 10.69 -2.85 -2.27
C HIS A 176 10.97 -3.28 -0.83
N THR A 177 10.46 -4.43 -0.42
CA THR A 177 10.96 -5.25 0.69
C THR A 177 11.31 -6.64 0.16
N THR A 178 12.01 -7.45 0.98
CA THR A 178 12.38 -8.82 0.62
C THR A 178 11.15 -9.70 0.38
N GLY A 179 10.10 -9.51 1.17
CA GLY A 179 8.87 -10.31 1.13
C GLY A 179 7.69 -9.59 0.48
N HIS A 180 7.90 -8.47 -0.24
CA HIS A 180 6.81 -7.74 -0.88
C HIS A 180 6.00 -8.66 -1.81
N CYS A 181 4.66 -8.55 -1.73
CA CYS A 181 3.72 -9.35 -2.50
C CYS A 181 2.56 -8.49 -2.99
N SER A 182 2.26 -8.54 -4.28
CA SER A 182 1.05 -7.95 -4.86
C SER A 182 -0.09 -8.97 -4.82
N TYR A 183 -1.33 -8.49 -4.96
CA TYR A 183 -2.51 -9.37 -4.97
C TYR A 183 -3.38 -9.08 -6.18
N LEU A 184 -3.71 -10.13 -6.96
CA LEU A 184 -4.69 -10.04 -8.03
C LEU A 184 -6.04 -10.58 -7.50
N VAL A 185 -7.07 -9.76 -7.56
CA VAL A 185 -8.41 -10.08 -7.10
C VAL A 185 -9.45 -9.45 -8.02
N ASP A 186 -10.39 -10.25 -8.52
CA ASP A 186 -11.48 -9.80 -9.41
C ASP A 186 -10.97 -8.93 -10.59
N GLY A 187 -9.86 -9.35 -11.21
CA GLY A 187 -9.23 -8.63 -12.31
C GLY A 187 -8.54 -7.31 -11.94
N VAL A 188 -8.40 -7.00 -10.65
CA VAL A 188 -7.71 -5.82 -10.13
C VAL A 188 -6.38 -6.22 -9.51
N LEU A 189 -5.29 -5.60 -9.93
CA LEU A 189 -3.98 -5.76 -9.32
C LEU A 189 -3.79 -4.74 -8.20
N ALA A 190 -3.87 -5.18 -6.94
CA ALA A 190 -3.39 -4.43 -5.79
C ALA A 190 -1.87 -4.59 -5.71
N SER A 191 -1.13 -3.64 -6.27
CA SER A 191 0.31 -3.78 -6.45
C SER A 191 1.14 -3.41 -5.23
N GLY A 192 0.54 -2.80 -4.19
CA GLY A 192 1.34 -2.18 -3.14
C GLY A 192 2.35 -1.21 -3.73
N ASP A 193 3.60 -1.34 -3.33
CA ASP A 193 4.70 -0.47 -3.72
C ASP A 193 5.63 -1.07 -4.80
N ALA A 194 5.28 -2.26 -5.32
CA ALA A 194 6.00 -2.83 -6.47
C ALA A 194 5.77 -2.03 -7.76
N LEU A 195 4.63 -1.34 -7.88
CA LEU A 195 4.29 -0.47 -9.01
C LEU A 195 3.31 0.59 -8.52
N ILE A 196 3.73 1.85 -8.46
CA ILE A 196 2.92 2.98 -8.01
C ILE A 196 2.56 3.91 -9.18
N THR A 197 1.61 4.81 -8.97
CA THR A 197 1.23 5.82 -9.97
C THR A 197 1.45 7.26 -9.50
N GLY A 198 1.93 7.44 -8.29
CA GLY A 198 2.27 8.75 -7.73
C GLY A 198 2.69 8.64 -6.27
N HIS A 199 3.49 9.60 -5.82
CA HIS A 199 3.91 9.70 -4.42
C HIS A 199 4.15 11.17 -4.08
N PRO A 200 3.94 11.64 -2.82
CA PRO A 200 4.14 13.04 -2.44
C PRO A 200 5.54 13.60 -2.78
N LEU A 201 6.56 12.76 -2.74
CA LEU A 201 7.94 13.14 -3.07
C LEU A 201 8.23 13.20 -4.58
N LEU A 202 7.41 12.55 -5.41
CA LEU A 202 7.61 12.46 -6.85
C LEU A 202 6.82 13.55 -7.60
N ARG A 203 7.34 13.96 -8.76
CA ARG A 203 6.65 14.90 -9.65
C ARG A 203 5.85 14.19 -10.72
N HIS A 204 6.37 13.06 -11.17
CA HIS A 204 5.70 12.24 -12.18
C HIS A 204 4.38 11.69 -11.66
N ARG A 205 3.38 11.64 -12.51
CA ARG A 205 2.09 10.99 -12.29
C ARG A 205 1.89 9.95 -13.37
N GLY A 206 1.53 8.75 -12.96
CA GLY A 206 1.46 7.57 -13.81
C GLY A 206 2.39 6.46 -13.31
N PRO A 207 2.34 5.29 -13.96
CA PRO A 207 3.09 4.10 -13.54
C PRO A 207 4.59 4.36 -13.39
N GLN A 208 5.16 4.02 -12.24
CA GLN A 208 6.57 4.23 -11.90
C GLN A 208 6.97 3.40 -10.67
N LEU A 209 8.26 3.25 -10.46
CA LEU A 209 8.82 2.76 -9.19
C LEU A 209 8.99 3.89 -8.18
N LEU A 210 9.06 3.53 -6.91
CA LEU A 210 9.53 4.43 -5.87
C LEU A 210 11.02 4.76 -6.06
N PRO A 211 11.51 5.89 -5.50
CA PRO A 211 12.94 6.16 -5.45
C PRO A 211 13.69 5.01 -4.77
N GLU A 212 14.85 4.67 -5.30
CA GLU A 212 15.71 3.56 -4.83
C GLU A 212 15.93 3.55 -3.31
N ILE A 213 16.02 4.74 -2.69
CA ILE A 213 16.20 4.88 -1.25
C ILE A 213 15.11 4.21 -0.39
N PHE A 214 13.93 3.96 -0.98
CA PHE A 214 12.82 3.28 -0.33
C PHE A 214 12.76 1.78 -0.64
N SER A 215 13.68 1.28 -1.45
CA SER A 215 13.68 -0.11 -1.91
C SER A 215 14.88 -0.87 -1.33
N HIS A 216 14.65 -2.11 -0.93
CA HIS A 216 15.70 -3.02 -0.51
C HIS A 216 16.62 -3.38 -1.70
N SER A 217 16.04 -3.62 -2.87
CA SER A 217 16.77 -3.99 -4.08
C SER A 217 16.08 -3.44 -5.33
N GLN A 218 16.67 -2.43 -5.95
CA GLN A 218 16.16 -1.86 -7.21
C GLN A 218 16.16 -2.89 -8.34
N GLN A 219 17.16 -3.78 -8.37
CA GLN A 219 17.24 -4.84 -9.37
C GLN A 219 16.05 -5.81 -9.25
N ASP A 220 15.66 -6.17 -8.04
CA ASP A 220 14.52 -7.05 -7.81
C ASP A 220 13.20 -6.32 -8.08
N CYS A 221 13.08 -5.02 -7.81
CA CYS A 221 11.94 -4.22 -8.26
C CYS A 221 11.74 -4.31 -9.77
N LEU A 222 12.82 -4.16 -10.56
CA LEU A 222 12.75 -4.29 -12.03
C LEU A 222 12.37 -5.70 -12.49
N ARG A 223 12.86 -6.75 -11.80
CA ARG A 223 12.46 -8.15 -12.09
C ARG A 223 10.97 -8.35 -11.77
N SER A 224 10.49 -7.76 -10.68
CA SER A 224 9.09 -7.84 -10.29
C SER A 224 8.17 -7.15 -11.30
N LEU A 225 8.57 -6.04 -11.93
CA LEU A 225 7.83 -5.46 -13.06
C LEU A 225 7.66 -6.47 -14.20
N SER A 226 8.71 -7.25 -14.52
CA SER A 226 8.62 -8.27 -15.57
C SER A 226 7.65 -9.40 -15.22
N ALA A 227 7.53 -9.79 -13.95
CA ALA A 227 6.54 -10.75 -13.49
C ALA A 227 5.11 -10.16 -13.56
N LEU A 228 4.93 -8.92 -13.15
CA LEU A 228 3.63 -8.22 -13.25
C LEU A 228 3.18 -8.06 -14.70
N ALA A 229 4.10 -7.83 -15.65
CA ALA A 229 3.80 -7.67 -17.08
C ALA A 229 3.14 -8.91 -17.71
N LEU A 230 3.24 -10.08 -17.07
CA LEU A 230 2.66 -11.34 -17.54
C LEU A 230 1.21 -11.52 -17.09
N LEU A 231 0.70 -10.68 -16.19
CA LEU A 231 -0.66 -10.77 -15.69
C LEU A 231 -1.65 -10.25 -16.74
N GLU A 232 -2.78 -10.94 -16.86
CA GLU A 232 -3.90 -10.52 -17.69
C GLU A 232 -4.84 -9.62 -16.88
N THR A 233 -4.48 -8.35 -16.73
CA THR A 233 -5.30 -7.34 -16.07
C THR A 233 -5.11 -5.97 -16.70
N GLU A 234 -6.16 -5.14 -16.61
CA GLU A 234 -6.17 -3.76 -17.10
C GLU A 234 -6.43 -2.75 -15.98
N ILE A 235 -6.44 -3.20 -14.72
CA ILE A 235 -6.75 -2.35 -13.58
C ILE A 235 -5.65 -2.48 -12.53
N LEU A 236 -4.98 -1.36 -12.24
CA LEU A 236 -3.95 -1.25 -11.22
C LEU A 236 -4.45 -0.38 -10.06
N ALA A 237 -4.57 -0.97 -8.88
CA ALA A 237 -4.83 -0.32 -7.60
C ALA A 237 -3.51 -0.24 -6.80
N PRO A 238 -2.75 0.88 -6.92
CA PRO A 238 -1.42 0.99 -6.34
C PRO A 238 -1.48 1.36 -4.85
N GLY A 239 -0.40 1.07 -4.11
CA GLY A 239 -0.21 1.55 -2.74
C GLY A 239 -0.15 3.09 -2.66
N HIS A 240 0.38 3.74 -3.70
CA HIS A 240 0.47 5.20 -3.78
C HIS A 240 0.03 5.72 -5.14
N GLY A 241 -0.73 6.82 -5.12
CA GLY A 241 -1.20 7.50 -6.33
C GLY A 241 -2.62 7.14 -6.74
N ASP A 242 -2.94 7.38 -8.00
CA ASP A 242 -4.28 7.23 -8.54
C ASP A 242 -4.49 5.83 -9.13
N LEU A 243 -5.74 5.35 -9.13
CA LEU A 243 -6.14 4.17 -9.90
C LEU A 243 -5.70 4.34 -11.36
N TRP A 244 -5.11 3.30 -11.94
CA TRP A 244 -4.72 3.32 -13.35
C TRP A 244 -5.50 2.25 -14.12
N ARG A 245 -5.86 2.55 -15.37
CA ARG A 245 -6.59 1.66 -16.26
C ARG A 245 -5.89 1.56 -17.59
N GLY A 246 -5.67 0.36 -18.05
CA GLY A 246 -4.99 -0.03 -19.28
C GLY A 246 -4.25 -1.36 -19.09
N PRO A 247 -3.71 -1.96 -20.16
CA PRO A 247 -2.96 -3.22 -20.07
C PRO A 247 -1.79 -3.09 -19.08
N ILE A 248 -1.71 -3.99 -18.10
CA ILE A 248 -0.68 -3.91 -17.05
C ILE A 248 0.75 -3.89 -17.63
N ARG A 249 0.95 -4.51 -18.78
CA ARG A 249 2.23 -4.47 -19.52
C ARG A 249 2.64 -3.04 -19.86
N GLU A 250 1.71 -2.18 -20.30
CA GLU A 250 2.02 -0.78 -20.60
C GLU A 250 2.46 -0.01 -19.34
N ALA A 251 1.82 -0.32 -18.19
CA ALA A 251 2.19 0.28 -16.92
C ALA A 251 3.60 -0.15 -16.48
N THR A 252 3.92 -1.43 -16.60
CA THR A 252 5.25 -1.95 -16.24
C THR A 252 6.33 -1.45 -17.17
N ASP A 253 6.06 -1.37 -18.48
CA ASP A 253 7.01 -0.84 -19.47
C ASP A 253 7.29 0.66 -19.22
N ALA A 254 6.26 1.45 -18.90
CA ALA A 254 6.42 2.85 -18.54
C ALA A 254 7.26 3.03 -17.27
N ALA A 255 7.01 2.22 -16.23
CA ALA A 255 7.78 2.27 -14.99
C ALA A 255 9.24 1.86 -15.20
N ALA A 256 9.50 0.82 -15.99
CA ALA A 256 10.85 0.36 -16.33
C ALA A 256 11.63 1.42 -17.12
N ALA A 257 10.98 2.11 -18.06
CA ALA A 257 11.60 3.19 -18.84
C ALA A 257 12.02 4.40 -17.99
N LEU A 258 11.28 4.69 -16.91
CA LEU A 258 11.60 5.79 -15.98
C LEU A 258 12.71 5.43 -14.98
N ALA A 259 12.99 4.15 -14.78
CA ALA A 259 13.99 3.66 -13.83
C ALA A 259 15.39 3.50 -14.46
N GLN A 260 15.53 3.67 -15.78
CA GLN A 260 16.80 3.69 -16.53
C GLN A 260 17.42 5.09 -16.52
#